data_1a588e99f285af5d0db3810e5d72158e
#
_entry.id   1a588e99f285af5d0db3810e5d72158e
#
_cell.length_a   1.000
_cell.length_b   1.000
_cell.length_c   1.000
_cell.angle_alpha   90.00
_cell.angle_beta   90.00
_cell.angle_gamma   90.00
#
_symmetry.space_group_name_H-M   'P 1'
#
loop_
_entity.id
_entity.type
_entity.pdbx_description
1 polymer ?
#
loop_
_entity_poly.entity_id
_entity_poly.type
_entity_poly.pdbx_seq_one_letter_code
_entity_poly.pdbx_strand_id
1 'polypeptide(L)'
;TYKPRSSDGTGKFYANREIAQVMGAEGAAWLDRKDRQKEENSNLAIEKMNLSPTSVVADIGAGTGYFTFKIAEKVPQGKVYAVEIQDDLIRYLNNQKKELGAANVEVIKGDAKSPHLPDSLIDLAILIDVYHELQYPKEMMHNISKALKSNGKILLLEYRAEDPKIPILPLHKMTVEQLNKEMLSNGFKLSYDGEFLPVQHFLLYQKNNL
;
A
#
# COMPACT_ATOMS: atom_id res chain seq x y z
N THR A 1 -11.78 -18.81 -0.78
CA THR A 1 -12.21 -19.90 -1.71
C THR A 1 -11.41 -19.82 -3.00
N TYR A 2 -11.34 -20.94 -3.75
CA TYR A 2 -10.70 -21.00 -5.07
C TYR A 2 -11.75 -21.29 -6.15
N LYS A 3 -11.60 -20.67 -7.33
CA LYS A 3 -12.41 -20.87 -8.54
C LYS A 3 -11.48 -20.82 -9.77
N PRO A 4 -11.95 -21.17 -10.99
CA PRO A 4 -11.18 -20.92 -12.21
C PRO A 4 -10.75 -19.45 -12.26
N ARG A 5 -9.46 -19.22 -12.53
CA ARG A 5 -8.86 -17.88 -12.56
C ARG A 5 -9.23 -17.12 -13.83
N SER A 6 -9.39 -15.81 -13.71
CA SER A 6 -9.40 -14.90 -14.85
C SER A 6 -7.98 -14.66 -15.40
N SER A 7 -7.85 -13.91 -16.48
CA SER A 7 -6.54 -13.68 -17.15
C SER A 7 -5.50 -12.98 -16.25
N ASP A 8 -5.95 -12.07 -15.39
CA ASP A 8 -5.15 -11.28 -14.46
C ASP A 8 -5.38 -11.67 -12.99
N GLY A 9 -6.10 -12.77 -12.75
CA GLY A 9 -6.45 -13.27 -11.43
C GLY A 9 -5.62 -14.44 -10.97
N THR A 10 -5.68 -14.71 -9.66
CA THR A 10 -5.02 -15.86 -9.01
C THR A 10 -5.94 -17.09 -8.88
N GLY A 11 -7.25 -16.95 -9.17
CA GLY A 11 -8.26 -17.94 -8.85
C GLY A 11 -8.62 -18.01 -7.36
N LYS A 12 -7.95 -17.24 -6.51
CA LYS A 12 -8.26 -17.13 -5.09
C LYS A 12 -9.24 -15.99 -4.84
N PHE A 13 -10.28 -16.26 -4.07
CA PHE A 13 -11.32 -15.27 -3.77
C PHE A 13 -11.35 -14.92 -2.27
N TYR A 14 -11.42 -13.61 -2.00
CA TYR A 14 -11.65 -13.04 -0.69
C TYR A 14 -12.83 -12.08 -0.74
N ALA A 15 -13.78 -12.20 0.19
CA ALA A 15 -14.99 -11.38 0.27
C ALA A 15 -15.79 -11.26 -1.07
N ASN A 16 -15.78 -12.32 -1.89
CA ASN A 16 -16.36 -12.45 -3.24
C ASN A 16 -15.59 -11.76 -4.37
N ARG A 17 -14.46 -11.13 -4.11
CA ARG A 17 -13.54 -10.59 -5.12
C ARG A 17 -12.44 -11.61 -5.43
N GLU A 18 -12.10 -11.79 -6.72
CA GLU A 18 -10.88 -12.49 -7.10
C GLU A 18 -9.66 -11.61 -6.79
N ILE A 19 -8.62 -12.21 -6.21
CA ILE A 19 -7.36 -11.52 -5.92
C ILE A 19 -6.56 -11.43 -7.22
N ALA A 20 -6.07 -10.23 -7.54
CA ALA A 20 -5.22 -9.99 -8.70
C ALA A 20 -3.87 -10.72 -8.59
N GLN A 21 -3.24 -10.99 -9.72
CA GLN A 21 -1.84 -11.43 -9.74
C GLN A 21 -0.93 -10.30 -9.31
N VAL A 22 0.10 -10.63 -8.52
CA VAL A 22 1.13 -9.65 -8.12
C VAL A 22 1.89 -9.22 -9.37
N MET A 23 2.08 -7.91 -9.52
CA MET A 23 2.95 -7.37 -10.55
C MET A 23 4.41 -7.77 -10.26
N GLY A 24 5.04 -8.48 -11.19
CA GLY A 24 6.44 -8.87 -11.05
C GLY A 24 7.42 -7.69 -11.16
N ALA A 25 8.68 -7.94 -10.79
CA ALA A 25 9.75 -6.92 -10.86
C ALA A 25 9.96 -6.37 -12.29
N GLU A 26 9.56 -7.11 -13.32
CA GLU A 26 9.54 -6.64 -14.71
C GLU A 26 8.61 -5.43 -14.91
N GLY A 27 7.63 -5.23 -14.05
CA GLY A 27 6.75 -4.05 -14.02
C GLY A 27 7.38 -2.80 -13.40
N ALA A 28 8.60 -2.86 -12.87
CA ALA A 28 9.25 -1.74 -12.16
C ALA A 28 9.31 -0.45 -13.00
N ALA A 29 9.55 -0.55 -14.32
CA ALA A 29 9.59 0.60 -15.21
C ALA A 29 8.25 1.34 -15.27
N TRP A 30 7.13 0.64 -15.10
CA TRP A 30 5.80 1.26 -15.02
C TRP A 30 5.62 2.03 -13.71
N LEU A 31 6.17 1.53 -12.60
CA LEU A 31 6.11 2.20 -11.30
C LEU A 31 6.86 3.54 -11.30
N ASP A 32 7.94 3.65 -12.06
CA ASP A 32 8.79 4.85 -12.16
C ASP A 32 8.56 5.66 -13.44
N ARG A 33 7.42 5.45 -14.13
CA ARG A 33 7.09 6.19 -15.36
C ARG A 33 7.03 7.70 -15.14
N LYS A 34 7.57 8.46 -16.09
CA LYS A 34 7.70 9.93 -15.98
C LYS A 34 6.37 10.66 -15.76
N ASP A 35 5.30 10.14 -16.34
CA ASP A 35 3.97 10.76 -16.26
C ASP A 35 3.20 10.41 -14.98
N ARG A 36 3.73 9.52 -14.12
CA ARG A 36 3.05 9.06 -12.90
C ARG A 36 2.57 10.21 -12.01
N GLN A 37 3.42 11.22 -11.79
CA GLN A 37 3.05 12.40 -10.99
C GLN A 37 1.86 13.16 -11.61
N LYS A 38 1.81 13.27 -12.93
CA LYS A 38 0.72 13.96 -13.64
C LYS A 38 -0.57 13.13 -13.60
N GLU A 39 -0.46 11.82 -13.73
CA GLU A 39 -1.59 10.89 -13.78
C GLU A 39 -2.22 10.68 -12.40
N GLU A 40 -1.41 10.47 -11.36
CA GLU A 40 -1.86 10.07 -10.01
C GLU A 40 -1.86 11.21 -9.00
N ASN A 41 -1.10 12.30 -9.26
CA ASN A 41 -0.86 13.40 -8.32
C ASN A 41 -0.29 12.93 -6.97
N SER A 42 0.74 12.08 -7.04
CA SER A 42 1.37 11.45 -5.86
C SER A 42 1.90 12.44 -4.84
N ASN A 43 2.37 13.64 -5.27
CA ASN A 43 2.82 14.67 -4.33
C ASN A 43 1.67 15.20 -3.48
N LEU A 44 0.48 15.39 -4.06
CA LEU A 44 -0.72 15.76 -3.29
C LEU A 44 -1.12 14.63 -2.33
N ALA A 45 -1.06 13.37 -2.79
CA ALA A 45 -1.32 12.24 -1.90
C ALA A 45 -0.41 12.27 -0.66
N ILE A 46 0.91 12.47 -0.86
CA ILE A 46 1.88 12.55 0.24
C ILE A 46 1.60 13.76 1.16
N GLU A 47 1.29 14.92 0.59
CA GLU A 47 0.89 16.12 1.36
C GLU A 47 -0.31 15.82 2.27
N LYS A 48 -1.34 15.16 1.73
CA LYS A 48 -2.58 14.83 2.44
C LYS A 48 -2.43 13.71 3.48
N MET A 49 -1.30 13.01 3.51
CA MET A 49 -0.98 12.08 4.62
C MET A 49 -0.78 12.81 5.95
N ASN A 50 -0.54 14.13 5.94
CA ASN A 50 -0.33 14.98 7.12
C ASN A 50 0.72 14.39 8.08
N LEU A 51 1.86 13.99 7.55
CA LEU A 51 2.96 13.40 8.32
C LEU A 51 3.67 14.46 9.15
N SER A 52 4.00 14.14 10.40
CA SER A 52 4.93 14.92 11.19
C SER A 52 6.37 14.53 10.83
N PRO A 53 7.38 15.41 11.10
CA PRO A 53 8.79 15.08 10.88
C PRO A 53 9.27 13.83 11.64
N THR A 54 8.57 13.43 12.70
CA THR A 54 8.87 12.27 13.56
C THR A 54 8.03 11.05 13.28
N SER A 55 7.13 11.09 12.28
CA SER A 55 6.23 9.98 11.95
C SER A 55 7.00 8.73 11.55
N VAL A 56 6.50 7.57 11.98
CA VAL A 56 6.97 6.25 11.58
C VAL A 56 5.97 5.67 10.59
N VAL A 57 6.41 5.49 9.35
CA VAL A 57 5.56 5.04 8.24
C VAL A 57 6.00 3.65 7.78
N ALA A 58 5.04 2.79 7.45
CA ALA A 58 5.31 1.53 6.77
C ALA A 58 4.71 1.58 5.36
N ASP A 59 5.55 1.41 4.35
CA ASP A 59 5.17 1.28 2.94
C ASP A 59 5.12 -0.20 2.59
N ILE A 60 3.90 -0.75 2.50
CA ILE A 60 3.66 -2.18 2.30
C ILE A 60 3.52 -2.45 0.80
N GLY A 61 4.42 -3.27 0.25
CA GLY A 61 4.58 -3.43 -1.20
C GLY A 61 5.28 -2.22 -1.80
N ALA A 62 6.42 -1.84 -1.23
CA ALA A 62 7.14 -0.62 -1.58
C ALA A 62 7.59 -0.53 -3.04
N GLY A 63 7.68 -1.68 -3.73
CA GLY A 63 8.09 -1.74 -5.14
C GLY A 63 9.46 -1.13 -5.38
N THR A 64 9.53 -0.11 -6.24
CA THR A 64 10.77 0.65 -6.52
C THR A 64 11.10 1.69 -5.45
N GLY A 65 10.21 1.93 -4.48
CA GLY A 65 10.40 2.96 -3.46
C GLY A 65 9.93 4.36 -3.87
N TYR A 66 9.14 4.46 -4.95
CA TYR A 66 8.66 5.75 -5.43
C TYR A 66 8.01 6.61 -4.35
N PHE A 67 7.16 6.04 -3.50
CA PHE A 67 6.57 6.71 -2.35
C PHE A 67 7.50 6.69 -1.14
N THR A 68 8.18 5.57 -0.87
CA THR A 68 9.10 5.39 0.25
C THR A 68 10.07 6.56 0.39
N PHE A 69 10.81 6.89 -0.67
CA PHE A 69 11.86 7.89 -0.61
C PHE A 69 11.32 9.32 -0.51
N LYS A 70 10.22 9.63 -1.18
CA LYS A 70 9.52 10.91 -1.04
C LYS A 70 8.96 11.13 0.37
N ILE A 71 8.44 10.07 0.99
CA ILE A 71 7.95 10.11 2.38
C ILE A 71 9.14 10.26 3.34
N ALA A 72 10.26 9.60 3.10
CA ALA A 72 11.45 9.71 3.92
C ALA A 72 11.95 11.16 4.05
N GLU A 73 11.85 11.96 2.98
CA GLU A 73 12.15 13.40 3.02
C GLU A 73 11.19 14.20 3.92
N LYS A 74 9.95 13.73 4.08
CA LYS A 74 8.94 14.39 4.94
C LYS A 74 9.07 14.04 6.41
N VAL A 75 9.72 12.90 6.71
CA VAL A 75 9.90 12.41 8.09
C VAL A 75 11.38 12.29 8.48
N PRO A 76 12.17 13.38 8.41
CA PRO A 76 13.62 13.32 8.60
C PRO A 76 14.06 12.90 10.01
N GLN A 77 13.17 13.01 11.01
CA GLN A 77 13.39 12.57 12.40
C GLN A 77 12.57 11.30 12.72
N GLY A 78 11.81 10.81 11.78
CA GLY A 78 11.02 9.60 11.86
C GLY A 78 11.72 8.42 11.16
N LYS A 79 10.92 7.50 10.65
CA LYS A 79 11.41 6.33 9.92
C LYS A 79 10.40 5.89 8.86
N VAL A 80 10.89 5.35 7.75
CA VAL A 80 10.09 4.65 6.76
C VAL A 80 10.56 3.20 6.66
N TYR A 81 9.66 2.27 6.91
CA TYR A 81 9.86 0.86 6.66
C TYR A 81 9.34 0.53 5.27
N ALA A 82 10.24 0.24 4.34
CA ALA A 82 9.92 -0.21 2.99
C ALA A 82 9.80 -1.75 3.00
N VAL A 83 8.57 -2.24 3.02
CA VAL A 83 8.28 -3.68 3.07
C VAL A 83 8.06 -4.19 1.66
N GLU A 84 8.85 -5.17 1.25
CA GLU A 84 8.76 -5.79 -0.08
C GLU A 84 8.97 -7.30 0.04
N ILE A 85 8.36 -8.08 -0.87
CA ILE A 85 8.46 -9.55 -0.88
C ILE A 85 9.39 -10.08 -1.97
N GLN A 86 9.61 -9.31 -3.05
CA GLN A 86 10.39 -9.70 -4.20
C GLN A 86 11.87 -9.34 -4.02
N ASP A 87 12.76 -10.33 -4.08
CA ASP A 87 14.19 -10.14 -3.83
C ASP A 87 14.86 -9.14 -4.79
N ASP A 88 14.40 -9.06 -6.04
CA ASP A 88 14.91 -8.10 -7.01
C ASP A 88 14.59 -6.66 -6.62
N LEU A 89 13.36 -6.40 -6.21
CA LEU A 89 12.92 -5.08 -5.73
C LEU A 89 13.57 -4.72 -4.39
N ILE A 90 13.78 -5.68 -3.50
CA ILE A 90 14.53 -5.47 -2.24
C ILE A 90 15.97 -5.04 -2.54
N ARG A 91 16.63 -5.67 -3.51
CA ARG A 91 17.98 -5.25 -3.94
C ARG A 91 17.96 -3.84 -4.52
N TYR A 92 16.97 -3.53 -5.35
CA TYR A 92 16.78 -2.21 -5.92
C TYR A 92 16.59 -1.15 -4.83
N LEU A 93 15.68 -1.36 -3.88
CA LEU A 93 15.42 -0.47 -2.74
C LEU A 93 16.70 -0.21 -1.91
N ASN A 94 17.49 -1.24 -1.63
CA ASN A 94 18.74 -1.09 -0.89
C ASN A 94 19.79 -0.27 -1.65
N ASN A 95 19.84 -0.38 -2.97
CA ASN A 95 20.73 0.43 -3.81
C ASN A 95 20.25 1.88 -3.83
N GLN A 96 18.97 2.13 -4.08
CA GLN A 96 18.39 3.48 -4.05
C GLN A 96 18.58 4.16 -2.68
N LYS A 97 18.37 3.44 -1.59
CA LYS A 97 18.64 3.94 -0.23
C LYS A 97 20.07 4.45 -0.07
N LYS A 98 21.05 3.72 -0.60
CA LYS A 98 22.47 4.11 -0.55
C LYS A 98 22.75 5.33 -1.43
N GLU A 99 22.25 5.31 -2.67
CA GLU A 99 22.46 6.40 -3.63
C GLU A 99 21.87 7.72 -3.14
N LEU A 100 20.68 7.67 -2.53
CA LEU A 100 19.97 8.83 -2.00
C LEU A 100 20.41 9.24 -0.59
N GLY A 101 21.25 8.44 0.08
CA GLY A 101 21.65 8.69 1.47
C GLY A 101 20.47 8.66 2.46
N ALA A 102 19.42 7.90 2.16
CA ALA A 102 18.18 7.84 2.93
C ALA A 102 18.35 7.01 4.21
N ALA A 103 19.04 7.57 5.21
CA ALA A 103 19.38 6.87 6.45
C ALA A 103 18.17 6.47 7.30
N ASN A 104 17.07 7.20 7.18
CA ASN A 104 15.80 6.95 7.88
C ASN A 104 14.89 5.93 7.16
N VAL A 105 15.33 5.31 6.07
CA VAL A 105 14.64 4.21 5.41
C VAL A 105 15.21 2.88 5.88
N GLU A 106 14.34 1.92 6.20
CA GLU A 106 14.71 0.54 6.49
C GLU A 106 13.95 -0.39 5.55
N VAL A 107 14.69 -1.21 4.78
CA VAL A 107 14.10 -2.18 3.86
C VAL A 107 13.88 -3.49 4.59
N ILE A 108 12.64 -3.98 4.59
CA ILE A 108 12.24 -5.22 5.26
C ILE A 108 11.72 -6.21 4.22
N LYS A 109 12.22 -7.44 4.29
CA LYS A 109 11.64 -8.55 3.55
C LYS A 109 10.41 -9.06 4.30
N GLY A 110 9.23 -8.77 3.76
CA GLY A 110 7.97 -9.36 4.18
C GLY A 110 7.70 -10.72 3.54
N ASP A 111 6.55 -11.28 3.84
CA ASP A 111 6.00 -12.43 3.14
C ASP A 111 4.51 -12.21 2.79
N ALA A 112 3.86 -13.19 2.15
CA ALA A 112 2.47 -13.07 1.71
C ALA A 112 1.45 -12.89 2.87
N LYS A 113 1.85 -13.10 4.13
CA LYS A 113 0.97 -13.04 5.31
C LYS A 113 1.38 -12.00 6.33
N SER A 114 2.65 -11.57 6.29
CA SER A 114 3.21 -10.68 7.33
C SER A 114 4.19 -9.67 6.73
N PRO A 115 4.11 -8.40 7.16
CA PRO A 115 5.08 -7.38 6.82
C PRO A 115 6.36 -7.48 7.67
N HIS A 116 6.41 -8.38 8.67
CA HIS A 116 7.50 -8.54 9.64
C HIS A 116 7.91 -7.25 10.37
N LEU A 117 6.96 -6.36 10.58
CA LEU A 117 7.17 -5.09 11.29
C LEU A 117 7.14 -5.29 12.81
N PRO A 118 7.87 -4.46 13.57
CA PRO A 118 7.75 -4.41 15.03
C PRO A 118 6.34 -4.03 15.49
N ASP A 119 5.90 -4.57 16.61
CA ASP A 119 4.59 -4.29 17.19
C ASP A 119 4.50 -2.86 17.73
N SER A 120 3.33 -2.23 17.59
CA SER A 120 2.95 -0.94 18.22
C SER A 120 3.90 0.23 17.91
N LEU A 121 4.47 0.26 16.71
CA LEU A 121 5.47 1.24 16.31
C LEU A 121 5.00 2.20 15.20
N ILE A 122 4.11 1.75 14.34
CA ILE A 122 3.74 2.43 13.09
C ILE A 122 2.63 3.46 13.34
N ASP A 123 2.86 4.71 12.90
CA ASP A 123 1.84 5.77 12.89
C ASP A 123 0.92 5.64 11.68
N LEU A 124 1.49 5.33 10.51
CA LEU A 124 0.75 5.17 9.25
C LEU A 124 1.31 3.99 8.45
N ALA A 125 0.48 2.99 8.17
CA ALA A 125 0.77 1.98 7.16
C ALA A 125 0.11 2.40 5.84
N ILE A 126 0.86 2.40 4.75
CA ILE A 126 0.35 2.72 3.41
C ILE A 126 0.40 1.48 2.52
N LEU A 127 -0.66 1.26 1.75
CA LEU A 127 -0.72 0.28 0.67
C LEU A 127 -1.17 1.04 -0.58
N ILE A 128 -0.28 1.14 -1.56
CA ILE A 128 -0.50 1.96 -2.76
C ILE A 128 -0.51 1.05 -3.97
N ASP A 129 -1.70 0.83 -4.51
CA ASP A 129 -1.97 -0.12 -5.60
C ASP A 129 -1.46 -1.54 -5.26
N VAL A 130 -1.70 -2.00 -4.03
CA VAL A 130 -1.18 -3.27 -3.47
C VAL A 130 -2.27 -4.12 -2.82
N TYR A 131 -3.27 -3.49 -2.17
CA TYR A 131 -4.25 -4.24 -1.39
C TYR A 131 -5.00 -5.28 -2.24
N HIS A 132 -5.30 -4.95 -3.50
CA HIS A 132 -5.98 -5.84 -4.44
C HIS A 132 -5.17 -7.12 -4.79
N GLU A 133 -3.84 -7.11 -4.59
CA GLU A 133 -2.93 -8.22 -4.85
C GLU A 133 -2.65 -9.08 -3.60
N LEU A 134 -3.06 -8.66 -2.41
CA LEU A 134 -2.78 -9.39 -1.18
C LEU A 134 -3.37 -10.81 -1.22
N GLN A 135 -2.49 -11.82 -1.25
CA GLN A 135 -2.92 -13.22 -1.30
C GLN A 135 -3.58 -13.71 -0.01
N TYR A 136 -3.21 -13.11 1.12
CA TYR A 136 -3.74 -13.43 2.46
C TYR A 136 -4.15 -12.14 3.18
N PRO A 137 -5.22 -11.46 2.70
CA PRO A 137 -5.60 -10.14 3.24
C PRO A 137 -5.86 -10.17 4.73
N LYS A 138 -6.53 -11.22 5.24
CA LYS A 138 -6.86 -11.35 6.66
C LYS A 138 -5.60 -11.42 7.53
N GLU A 139 -4.65 -12.28 7.17
CA GLU A 139 -3.40 -12.46 7.91
C GLU A 139 -2.53 -11.21 7.82
N MET A 140 -2.40 -10.62 6.63
CA MET A 140 -1.63 -9.39 6.42
C MET A 140 -2.21 -8.24 7.25
N MET A 141 -3.52 -8.00 7.17
CA MET A 141 -4.18 -6.93 7.93
C MET A 141 -4.10 -7.14 9.44
N HIS A 142 -4.18 -8.40 9.91
CA HIS A 142 -3.94 -8.73 11.32
C HIS A 142 -2.54 -8.34 11.78
N ASN A 143 -1.49 -8.66 10.99
CA ASN A 143 -0.12 -8.34 11.33
C ASN A 143 0.18 -6.83 11.21
N ILE A 144 -0.40 -6.14 10.22
CA ILE A 144 -0.36 -4.67 10.15
C ILE A 144 -1.03 -4.06 11.39
N SER A 145 -2.19 -4.61 11.82
CA SER A 145 -2.87 -4.13 13.04
C SER A 145 -2.00 -4.20 14.28
N LYS A 146 -1.20 -5.27 14.43
CA LYS A 146 -0.24 -5.39 15.54
C LYS A 146 0.87 -4.34 15.47
N ALA A 147 1.39 -4.09 14.28
CA ALA A 147 2.45 -3.11 14.07
C ALA A 147 2.00 -1.66 14.30
N LEU A 148 0.70 -1.37 14.09
CA LEU A 148 0.15 -0.04 14.31
C LEU A 148 0.10 0.34 15.79
N LYS A 149 0.49 1.57 16.12
CA LYS A 149 0.17 2.22 17.40
C LYS A 149 -1.33 2.20 17.67
N SER A 150 -1.75 2.51 18.89
CA SER A 150 -3.17 2.55 19.27
C SER A 150 -3.99 3.53 18.42
N ASN A 151 -3.39 4.66 18.03
CA ASN A 151 -3.96 5.70 17.15
C ASN A 151 -3.45 5.60 15.70
N GLY A 152 -2.66 4.57 15.37
CA GLY A 152 -2.11 4.34 14.05
C GLY A 152 -3.21 4.08 13.02
N LYS A 153 -2.95 4.48 11.77
CA LYS A 153 -3.91 4.38 10.68
C LYS A 153 -3.36 3.58 9.51
N ILE A 154 -4.27 3.15 8.64
CA ILE A 154 -3.94 2.57 7.34
C ILE A 154 -4.44 3.52 6.26
N LEU A 155 -3.60 3.81 5.28
CA LEU A 155 -3.98 4.49 4.05
C LEU A 155 -4.00 3.48 2.91
N LEU A 156 -5.13 3.39 2.22
CA LEU A 156 -5.24 2.69 0.95
C LEU A 156 -5.33 3.72 -0.17
N LEU A 157 -4.41 3.66 -1.13
CA LEU A 157 -4.54 4.28 -2.44
C LEU A 157 -4.78 3.14 -3.42
N GLU A 158 -5.94 3.15 -4.09
CA GLU A 158 -6.33 2.12 -5.05
C GLU A 158 -7.02 2.76 -6.25
N TYR A 159 -6.74 2.27 -7.45
CA TYR A 159 -7.43 2.76 -8.64
C TYR A 159 -8.93 2.55 -8.55
N ARG A 160 -9.71 3.56 -8.99
CA ARG A 160 -11.17 3.59 -8.91
C ARG A 160 -11.79 2.57 -9.87
N ALA A 161 -12.42 1.52 -9.35
CA ALA A 161 -13.18 0.58 -10.18
C ALA A 161 -14.52 1.17 -10.65
N GLU A 162 -15.02 2.22 -9.99
CA GLU A 162 -16.23 2.95 -10.37
C GLU A 162 -16.08 3.70 -11.69
N ASP A 163 -14.83 4.04 -12.09
CA ASP A 163 -14.58 4.68 -13.38
C ASP A 163 -14.03 3.67 -14.40
N PRO A 164 -14.85 3.26 -15.39
CA PRO A 164 -14.42 2.33 -16.43
C PRO A 164 -13.39 2.93 -17.41
N LYS A 165 -13.19 4.25 -17.41
CA LYS A 165 -12.24 4.95 -18.31
C LYS A 165 -10.81 4.86 -17.80
N ILE A 166 -10.58 4.53 -16.53
CA ILE A 166 -9.23 4.36 -16.00
C ILE A 166 -8.60 3.12 -16.66
N PRO A 167 -7.48 3.29 -17.40
CA PRO A 167 -6.89 2.24 -18.24
C PRO A 167 -6.04 1.24 -17.41
N ILE A 168 -6.64 0.69 -16.38
CA ILE A 168 -6.06 -0.31 -15.46
C ILE A 168 -6.90 -1.59 -15.57
N LEU A 169 -6.23 -2.73 -15.49
CA LEU A 169 -6.90 -4.04 -15.54
C LEU A 169 -7.97 -4.16 -14.44
N PRO A 170 -9.10 -4.84 -14.71
CA PRO A 170 -10.25 -4.85 -13.80
C PRO A 170 -9.95 -5.30 -12.38
N LEU A 171 -9.10 -6.34 -12.20
CA LEU A 171 -8.77 -6.85 -10.86
C LEU A 171 -7.77 -5.96 -10.10
N HIS A 172 -7.09 -5.05 -10.79
CA HIS A 172 -6.17 -4.05 -10.20
C HIS A 172 -6.88 -2.73 -9.87
N LYS A 173 -8.22 -2.73 -9.86
CA LYS A 173 -9.06 -1.61 -9.41
C LYS A 173 -10.00 -2.09 -8.32
N MET A 174 -10.32 -1.20 -7.39
CA MET A 174 -11.25 -1.52 -6.31
C MET A 174 -12.31 -0.44 -6.14
N THR A 175 -13.52 -0.85 -5.76
CA THR A 175 -14.56 0.08 -5.35
C THR A 175 -14.42 0.42 -3.87
N VAL A 176 -14.86 1.63 -3.48
CA VAL A 176 -14.94 2.03 -2.05
C VAL A 176 -15.79 1.05 -1.26
N GLU A 177 -16.90 0.58 -1.84
CA GLU A 177 -17.78 -0.40 -1.20
C GLU A 177 -17.05 -1.71 -0.86
N GLN A 178 -16.30 -2.26 -1.83
CA GLN A 178 -15.56 -3.50 -1.62
C GLN A 178 -14.43 -3.31 -0.61
N LEU A 179 -13.68 -2.20 -0.68
CA LEU A 179 -12.64 -1.86 0.29
C LEU A 179 -13.22 -1.75 1.70
N ASN A 180 -14.29 -1.01 1.88
CA ASN A 180 -14.95 -0.86 3.18
C ASN A 180 -15.43 -2.19 3.75
N LYS A 181 -16.02 -3.05 2.93
CA LYS A 181 -16.46 -4.39 3.32
C LYS A 181 -15.28 -5.25 3.82
N GLU A 182 -14.18 -5.27 3.06
CA GLU A 182 -12.99 -6.05 3.42
C GLU A 182 -12.30 -5.49 4.65
N MET A 183 -12.12 -4.17 4.73
CA MET A 183 -11.47 -3.50 5.87
C MET A 183 -12.28 -3.68 7.15
N LEU A 184 -13.61 -3.54 7.09
CA LEU A 184 -14.47 -3.76 8.26
C LEU A 184 -14.36 -5.21 8.77
N SER A 185 -14.32 -6.20 7.87
CA SER A 185 -14.15 -7.61 8.23
C SER A 185 -12.78 -7.91 8.86
N ASN A 186 -11.78 -7.04 8.65
CA ASN A 186 -10.45 -7.09 9.22
C ASN A 186 -10.28 -6.21 10.48
N GLY A 187 -11.37 -5.66 11.03
CA GLY A 187 -11.34 -4.85 12.25
C GLY A 187 -10.94 -3.39 12.04
N PHE A 188 -11.11 -2.85 10.85
CA PHE A 188 -10.85 -1.45 10.53
C PHE A 188 -12.10 -0.75 10.03
N LYS A 189 -12.29 0.51 10.40
CA LYS A 189 -13.36 1.36 9.90
C LYS A 189 -12.80 2.57 9.18
N LEU A 190 -13.50 3.00 8.13
CA LEU A 190 -13.17 4.21 7.39
C LEU A 190 -13.24 5.42 8.33
N SER A 191 -12.19 6.23 8.33
CA SER A 191 -12.10 7.47 9.12
C SER A 191 -12.06 8.72 8.22
N TYR A 192 -11.64 8.58 6.98
CA TYR A 192 -11.62 9.67 6.02
C TYR A 192 -11.62 9.11 4.58
N ASP A 193 -12.43 9.72 3.73
CA ASP A 193 -12.50 9.49 2.29
C ASP A 193 -12.12 10.78 1.56
N GLY A 194 -11.00 10.74 0.83
CA GLY A 194 -10.45 11.90 0.10
C GLY A 194 -10.62 11.73 -1.41
N GLU A 195 -11.55 12.48 -1.98
CA GLU A 195 -11.84 12.43 -3.43
C GLU A 195 -11.06 13.46 -4.26
N PHE A 196 -9.84 13.80 -3.88
CA PHE A 196 -9.04 14.83 -4.53
C PHE A 196 -8.01 14.29 -5.54
N LEU A 197 -7.79 12.96 -5.59
CA LEU A 197 -6.89 12.35 -6.56
C LEU A 197 -7.61 12.06 -7.88
N PRO A 198 -6.92 12.19 -9.02
CA PRO A 198 -7.58 12.06 -10.32
C PRO A 198 -8.09 10.65 -10.65
N VAL A 199 -7.33 9.60 -10.25
CA VAL A 199 -7.61 8.21 -10.67
C VAL A 199 -7.67 7.20 -9.52
N GLN A 200 -7.24 7.60 -8.32
CA GLN A 200 -7.19 6.72 -7.14
C GLN A 200 -8.14 7.20 -6.04
N HIS A 201 -8.61 6.27 -5.23
CA HIS A 201 -9.16 6.56 -3.91
C HIS A 201 -8.05 6.95 -2.95
N PHE A 202 -8.38 7.79 -1.95
CA PHE A 202 -7.53 8.08 -0.80
C PHE A 202 -8.32 7.77 0.47
N LEU A 203 -8.18 6.56 0.99
CA LEU A 203 -9.02 6.06 2.07
C LEU A 203 -8.19 5.80 3.32
N LEU A 204 -8.45 6.57 4.38
CA LEU A 204 -7.84 6.36 5.69
C LEU A 204 -8.75 5.51 6.57
N TYR A 205 -8.17 4.46 7.11
CA TYR A 205 -8.83 3.55 8.04
C TYR A 205 -8.17 3.61 9.42
N GLN A 206 -8.95 3.40 10.45
CA GLN A 206 -8.50 3.26 11.83
C GLN A 206 -9.02 1.95 12.43
N LYS A 207 -8.37 1.47 13.50
CA LYS A 207 -8.86 0.30 14.24
C LYS A 207 -10.30 0.52 14.68
N ASN A 208 -11.14 -0.47 14.47
CA ASN A 208 -12.51 -0.48 14.96
C ASN A 208 -12.49 -1.02 16.40
N ASN A 209 -12.34 -0.13 17.37
CA ASN A 209 -12.37 -0.45 18.78
C ASN A 209 -13.84 -0.70 19.17
N LEU A 210 -14.37 -1.88 18.85
CA LEU A 210 -15.64 -2.39 19.39
C LEU A 210 -15.38 -3.23 20.64
#